data_68d2b54c01e6b262e85217235f56fc16
#
_entry.id   68d2b54c01e6b262e85217235f56fc16
#
_cell.length_a   1.000
_cell.length_b   1.000
_cell.length_c   1.000
_cell.angle_alpha   90.00
_cell.angle_beta   90.00
_cell.angle_gamma   90.00
#
_symmetry.space_group_name_H-M   'P 1'
#
loop_
_entity.id
_entity.type
_entity.pdbx_description
1 polymer ?
#
loop_
_entity_poly.entity_id
_entity_poly.type
_entity_poly.pdbx_seq_one_letter_code
_entity_poly.pdbx_strand_id
1 'polypeptide(L)'
;MKESPLQAALFLCKIKAMNPTQENRFRNKINCYVFLMSLLVVLIHSVNLAIDNTTLSSMILTADHTGATLPGITGVAGHIEHLLSNALGQMAVPGFFLISGYLFFRTLHGFRDIGRKWQERVWSLLIPYGAWNTLWYLAYVLSGRERFSLDALTLAAANYRCNPTFWYMYQLMLLTLLAPLFYLLLRNAFVMLLSLLLLAAAIGAGVPLPMVNADALIYYGVGALFACHGRGLFEGAAADAASARKRRPCEAKAAEEGVEILVLPAAASARTQRDQLERGCRIAGIGLLLLAWLLQILTPAKLMSFVLYDGSGIARMSMPAYLMSGGPLARWIGKGLQQFPLFVLSLSGSGAQALVAITQRLLLVLGVWFVLPGDRLPEARPYMKNSFFLYAVHYPIARAQYYMIQYLGVPYDGWGEAARLALYLLTPVVAVAIAYGLKCVLKRYLPLQWTILSGGR
;
A
#
# COMPACT_ATOMS: atom_id res chain seq x y z
N MET A 1 16.62 13.04 28.69
CA MET A 1 16.92 11.68 29.15
C MET A 1 17.99 11.12 28.22
N LYS A 2 19.22 10.89 28.74
CA LYS A 2 20.28 10.23 27.97
C LYS A 2 19.95 8.74 27.90
N GLU A 3 19.83 8.22 26.70
CA GLU A 3 19.69 6.77 26.48
C GLU A 3 20.94 6.09 27.06
N SER A 4 20.74 5.01 27.81
CA SER A 4 21.90 4.23 28.23
C SER A 4 22.56 3.63 26.98
N PRO A 5 23.90 3.68 26.89
CA PRO A 5 24.65 3.12 25.74
C PRO A 5 24.29 1.65 25.49
N LEU A 6 23.85 0.94 26.51
CA LEU A 6 23.43 -0.47 26.45
C LEU A 6 22.10 -0.67 25.70
N GLN A 7 21.14 0.23 25.87
CA GLN A 7 19.83 0.16 25.17
C GLN A 7 19.99 0.53 23.68
N ALA A 8 20.81 1.53 23.38
CA ALA A 8 21.15 1.87 22.00
C ALA A 8 21.94 0.75 21.32
N ALA A 9 22.89 0.11 22.04
CA ALA A 9 23.65 -1.04 21.54
C ALA A 9 22.78 -2.29 21.34
N LEU A 10 21.81 -2.55 22.20
CA LEU A 10 20.84 -3.66 22.06
C LEU A 10 19.87 -3.41 20.89
N PHE A 11 19.48 -2.16 20.64
CA PHE A 11 18.66 -1.80 19.47
C PHE A 11 19.49 -1.90 18.17
N LEU A 12 20.76 -1.47 18.20
CA LEU A 12 21.69 -1.57 17.06
C LEU A 12 22.13 -3.02 16.78
N CYS A 13 22.21 -3.89 17.79
CA CYS A 13 22.58 -5.28 17.61
C CYS A 13 21.51 -6.12 16.87
N LYS A 14 20.28 -5.65 16.76
CA LYS A 14 19.19 -6.32 16.04
C LYS A 14 19.18 -6.06 14.53
N ILE A 15 19.90 -5.03 14.04
CA ILE A 15 19.94 -4.70 12.61
C ILE A 15 21.18 -5.34 11.99
N LYS A 16 21.07 -6.59 11.62
CA LYS A 16 22.10 -7.30 10.91
C LYS A 16 21.95 -7.13 9.40
N ALA A 17 23.01 -6.70 8.72
CA ALA A 17 23.03 -6.62 7.26
C ALA A 17 22.80 -8.02 6.66
N MET A 18 21.86 -8.11 5.72
CA MET A 18 21.61 -9.32 4.94
C MET A 18 22.80 -9.61 4.04
N ASN A 19 23.02 -10.90 3.71
CA ASN A 19 23.91 -11.31 2.64
C ASN A 19 23.38 -10.72 1.32
N PRO A 20 24.24 -10.21 0.40
CA PRO A 20 23.83 -9.65 -0.90
C PRO A 20 22.86 -10.51 -1.69
N THR A 21 23.02 -11.83 -1.67
CA THR A 21 22.10 -12.77 -2.34
C THR A 21 20.71 -12.79 -1.69
N GLN A 22 20.63 -12.71 -0.37
CA GLN A 22 19.35 -12.66 0.36
C GLN A 22 18.65 -11.32 0.14
N GLU A 23 19.42 -10.22 0.16
CA GLU A 23 18.87 -8.88 -0.14
C GLU A 23 18.28 -8.83 -1.55
N ASN A 24 18.96 -9.41 -2.55
CA ASN A 24 18.44 -9.45 -3.92
C ASN A 24 17.17 -10.29 -4.02
N ARG A 25 17.07 -11.43 -3.35
CA ARG A 25 15.87 -12.26 -3.30
C ARG A 25 14.71 -11.52 -2.63
N PHE A 26 14.97 -10.87 -1.51
CA PHE A 26 13.99 -10.09 -0.80
C PHE A 26 13.46 -8.93 -1.64
N ARG A 27 14.35 -8.19 -2.30
CA ARG A 27 13.99 -7.12 -3.26
C ARG A 27 13.15 -7.66 -4.42
N ASN A 28 13.52 -8.83 -4.95
CA ASN A 28 12.75 -9.48 -6.00
C ASN A 28 11.34 -9.83 -5.52
N LYS A 29 11.21 -10.40 -4.33
CA LYS A 29 9.92 -10.69 -3.71
C LYS A 29 9.07 -9.43 -3.55
N ILE A 30 9.65 -8.33 -3.07
CA ILE A 30 8.96 -7.04 -2.97
C ILE A 30 8.47 -6.57 -4.34
N ASN A 31 9.33 -6.62 -5.37
CA ASN A 31 8.95 -6.17 -6.71
C ASN A 31 7.78 -7.00 -7.27
N CYS A 32 7.82 -8.32 -7.12
CA CYS A 32 6.72 -9.20 -7.55
C CYS A 32 5.43 -8.92 -6.76
N TYR A 33 5.54 -8.77 -5.45
CA TYR A 33 4.40 -8.48 -4.58
C TYR A 33 3.76 -7.12 -4.90
N VAL A 34 4.57 -6.06 -4.97
CA VAL A 34 4.11 -4.70 -5.28
C VAL A 34 3.50 -4.64 -6.69
N PHE A 35 4.06 -5.38 -7.65
CA PHE A 35 3.49 -5.49 -8.99
C PHE A 35 2.13 -6.19 -8.97
N LEU A 36 1.98 -7.29 -8.23
CA LEU A 36 0.70 -7.96 -8.04
C LEU A 36 -0.34 -7.01 -7.43
N MET A 37 0.03 -6.27 -6.38
CA MET A 37 -0.86 -5.25 -5.79
C MET A 37 -1.24 -4.17 -6.82
N SER A 38 -0.29 -3.75 -7.66
CA SER A 38 -0.57 -2.76 -8.72
C SER A 38 -1.58 -3.28 -9.76
N LEU A 39 -1.49 -4.56 -10.15
CA LEU A 39 -2.47 -5.18 -11.04
C LEU A 39 -3.87 -5.22 -10.42
N LEU A 40 -3.95 -5.54 -9.12
CA LEU A 40 -5.23 -5.53 -8.40
C LEU A 40 -5.83 -4.12 -8.34
N VAL A 41 -5.02 -3.08 -8.15
CA VAL A 41 -5.51 -1.68 -8.22
C VAL A 41 -6.07 -1.37 -9.61
N VAL A 42 -5.41 -1.79 -10.69
CA VAL A 42 -5.93 -1.60 -12.05
C VAL A 42 -7.27 -2.32 -12.21
N LEU A 43 -7.39 -3.56 -11.73
CA LEU A 43 -8.62 -4.34 -11.80
C LEU A 43 -9.78 -3.68 -11.04
N ILE A 44 -9.54 -3.10 -9.84
CA ILE A 44 -10.54 -2.34 -9.11
C ILE A 44 -11.14 -1.22 -9.96
N HIS A 45 -10.29 -0.50 -10.68
CA HIS A 45 -10.73 0.61 -11.53
C HIS A 45 -11.24 0.18 -12.90
N SER A 46 -11.06 -1.10 -13.28
CA SER A 46 -11.56 -1.68 -14.52
C SER A 46 -13.00 -2.17 -14.42
N VAL A 47 -13.46 -2.51 -13.24
CA VAL A 47 -14.82 -3.01 -12.94
C VAL A 47 -15.90 -2.08 -13.49
N ASN A 48 -15.61 -0.80 -13.52
CA ASN A 48 -16.57 0.25 -13.83
C ASN A 48 -16.79 0.47 -15.34
N LEU A 49 -16.21 -0.38 -16.19
CA LEU A 49 -16.46 -0.29 -17.63
C LEU A 49 -17.90 -0.63 -18.01
N ALA A 50 -18.60 -1.42 -17.18
CA ALA A 50 -19.98 -1.80 -17.38
C ALA A 50 -21.00 -0.80 -16.76
N ILE A 51 -20.54 0.25 -16.10
CA ILE A 51 -21.38 1.18 -15.34
C ILE A 51 -21.50 2.50 -16.08
N ASP A 52 -22.74 3.02 -16.14
CA ASP A 52 -23.03 4.35 -16.66
C ASP A 52 -22.14 5.41 -15.99
N ASN A 53 -21.75 6.42 -16.78
CA ASN A 53 -20.85 7.50 -16.39
C ASN A 53 -21.36 8.29 -15.18
N THR A 54 -22.67 8.43 -15.02
CA THR A 54 -23.30 9.08 -13.85
C THR A 54 -23.09 8.25 -12.59
N THR A 55 -23.26 6.94 -12.69
CA THR A 55 -23.07 6.00 -11.57
C THR A 55 -21.60 5.94 -11.16
N LEU A 56 -20.68 5.94 -12.13
CA LEU A 56 -19.25 5.95 -11.84
C LEU A 56 -18.80 7.26 -11.16
N SER A 57 -19.29 8.40 -11.64
CA SER A 57 -19.00 9.69 -11.01
C SER A 57 -19.59 9.76 -9.60
N SER A 58 -20.79 9.22 -9.37
CA SER A 58 -21.37 9.12 -8.04
C SER A 58 -20.59 8.14 -7.16
N MET A 59 -20.16 6.99 -7.66
CA MET A 59 -19.36 6.02 -6.90
C MET A 59 -17.98 6.53 -6.51
N ILE A 60 -17.38 7.42 -7.30
CA ILE A 60 -16.09 8.06 -6.99
C ILE A 60 -16.26 9.31 -6.13
N LEU A 61 -17.39 10.03 -6.30
CA LEU A 61 -17.61 11.35 -5.70
C LEU A 61 -18.59 11.33 -4.52
N THR A 62 -19.42 10.31 -4.41
CA THR A 62 -20.38 10.16 -3.29
C THR A 62 -20.07 8.91 -2.49
N ALA A 63 -19.95 9.08 -1.19
CA ALA A 63 -19.75 7.99 -0.22
C ALA A 63 -21.00 7.09 -0.07
N ASP A 64 -21.95 7.20 -0.96
CA ASP A 64 -23.18 6.45 -0.88
C ASP A 64 -23.07 5.09 -1.55
N HIS A 65 -22.12 4.30 -1.05
CA HIS A 65 -22.01 2.88 -1.37
C HIS A 65 -22.99 2.07 -0.51
N THR A 66 -24.19 2.54 -0.38
CA THR A 66 -25.27 1.77 0.24
C THR A 66 -25.60 0.59 -0.64
N GLY A 67 -24.74 -0.45 -0.63
CA GLY A 67 -25.09 -1.79 -1.09
C GLY A 67 -25.80 -1.90 -2.45
N ALA A 68 -25.67 -0.89 -3.30
CA ALA A 68 -26.13 -0.98 -4.67
C ALA A 68 -25.33 -2.09 -5.33
N THR A 69 -25.91 -3.27 -5.43
CA THR A 69 -25.46 -4.29 -6.36
C THR A 69 -25.24 -3.58 -7.67
N LEU A 70 -24.01 -3.57 -8.16
CA LEU A 70 -23.65 -2.97 -9.44
C LEU A 70 -24.68 -3.42 -10.46
N PRO A 71 -25.54 -2.53 -10.98
CA PRO A 71 -26.56 -2.95 -11.91
C PRO A 71 -25.86 -3.51 -13.15
N GLY A 72 -26.16 -4.73 -13.52
CA GLY A 72 -25.65 -5.38 -14.70
C GLY A 72 -24.55 -6.42 -14.51
N ILE A 73 -24.01 -6.64 -13.31
CA ILE A 73 -23.14 -7.77 -13.05
C ILE A 73 -24.00 -9.00 -12.75
N THR A 74 -24.36 -9.72 -13.80
CA THR A 74 -25.06 -10.99 -13.73
C THR A 74 -24.19 -12.08 -14.30
N GLY A 75 -24.38 -13.31 -13.85
CA GLY A 75 -23.67 -14.46 -14.37
C GLY A 75 -22.25 -14.67 -13.85
N VAL A 76 -21.57 -15.65 -14.41
CA VAL A 76 -20.24 -16.10 -13.95
C VAL A 76 -19.18 -15.02 -14.10
N ALA A 77 -19.21 -14.27 -15.20
CA ALA A 77 -18.25 -13.19 -15.45
C ALA A 77 -18.32 -12.10 -14.38
N GLY A 78 -19.55 -11.68 -14.02
CA GLY A 78 -19.73 -10.70 -12.95
C GLY A 78 -19.27 -11.18 -11.59
N HIS A 79 -19.44 -12.47 -11.27
CA HIS A 79 -18.93 -13.05 -10.04
C HIS A 79 -17.38 -13.04 -10.02
N ILE A 80 -16.73 -13.31 -11.14
CA ILE A 80 -15.26 -13.27 -11.26
C ILE A 80 -14.76 -11.83 -11.10
N GLU A 81 -15.38 -10.86 -11.76
CA GLU A 81 -15.05 -9.43 -11.58
C GLU A 81 -15.20 -8.99 -10.14
N HIS A 82 -16.32 -9.34 -9.51
CA HIS A 82 -16.58 -9.04 -8.10
C HIS A 82 -15.52 -9.68 -7.18
N LEU A 83 -15.15 -10.93 -7.40
CA LEU A 83 -14.13 -11.63 -6.63
C LEU A 83 -12.76 -10.93 -6.77
N LEU A 84 -12.37 -10.61 -8.00
CA LEU A 84 -11.07 -10.00 -8.27
C LEU A 84 -10.99 -8.54 -7.78
N SER A 85 -12.04 -7.75 -7.97
CA SER A 85 -12.03 -6.32 -7.60
C SER A 85 -12.45 -6.08 -6.16
N ASN A 86 -13.55 -6.69 -5.70
CA ASN A 86 -14.16 -6.35 -4.42
C ASN A 86 -13.71 -7.26 -3.26
N ALA A 87 -13.20 -8.46 -3.54
CA ALA A 87 -12.62 -9.30 -2.51
C ALA A 87 -11.08 -9.22 -2.51
N LEU A 88 -10.44 -9.72 -3.57
CA LEU A 88 -8.98 -9.74 -3.65
C LEU A 88 -8.39 -8.34 -3.86
N GLY A 89 -9.01 -7.51 -4.68
CA GLY A 89 -8.55 -6.14 -4.94
C GLY A 89 -8.43 -5.30 -3.68
N GLN A 90 -9.30 -5.53 -2.70
CA GLN A 90 -9.30 -4.76 -1.45
C GLN A 90 -8.03 -4.92 -0.61
N MET A 91 -7.20 -5.91 -0.87
CA MET A 91 -5.89 -6.05 -0.20
C MET A 91 -4.79 -5.19 -0.83
N ALA A 92 -5.01 -4.63 -2.02
CA ALA A 92 -3.94 -3.97 -2.79
C ALA A 92 -3.35 -2.77 -2.05
N VAL A 93 -4.19 -1.82 -1.64
CA VAL A 93 -3.76 -0.62 -0.92
C VAL A 93 -3.23 -0.92 0.48
N PRO A 94 -3.89 -1.76 1.29
CA PRO A 94 -3.31 -2.29 2.53
C PRO A 94 -1.91 -2.90 2.36
N GLY A 95 -1.71 -3.67 1.28
CA GLY A 95 -0.41 -4.24 0.94
C GLY A 95 0.66 -3.17 0.67
N PHE A 96 0.32 -2.10 -0.03
CA PHE A 96 1.23 -0.97 -0.24
C PHE A 96 1.57 -0.24 1.07
N PHE A 97 0.60 0.02 1.94
CA PHE A 97 0.87 0.64 3.24
C PHE A 97 1.76 -0.23 4.11
N LEU A 98 1.51 -1.54 4.17
CA LEU A 98 2.31 -2.48 4.94
C LEU A 98 3.76 -2.51 4.45
N ILE A 99 3.99 -2.69 3.14
CA ILE A 99 5.34 -2.68 2.57
C ILE A 99 6.03 -1.33 2.75
N SER A 100 5.28 -0.22 2.63
CA SER A 100 5.84 1.13 2.83
C SER A 100 6.28 1.37 4.27
N GLY A 101 5.48 0.95 5.25
CA GLY A 101 5.84 0.98 6.67
C GLY A 101 7.05 0.10 6.95
N TYR A 102 7.04 -1.14 6.45
CA TYR A 102 8.19 -2.04 6.57
C TYR A 102 9.48 -1.42 6.03
N LEU A 103 9.48 -0.95 4.79
CA LEU A 103 10.67 -0.40 4.14
C LEU A 103 11.16 0.90 4.78
N PHE A 104 10.25 1.73 5.30
CA PHE A 104 10.62 2.96 5.99
C PHE A 104 11.40 2.65 7.26
N PHE A 105 10.87 1.77 8.13
CA PHE A 105 11.48 1.46 9.42
C PHE A 105 12.61 0.43 9.35
N ARG A 106 12.68 -0.37 8.29
CA ARG A 106 13.72 -1.39 8.08
C ARG A 106 15.13 -0.85 8.15
N THR A 107 15.34 0.37 7.66
CA THR A 107 16.67 1.03 7.57
C THR A 107 16.83 2.19 8.54
N LEU A 108 15.91 2.32 9.51
CA LEU A 108 15.97 3.37 10.51
C LEU A 108 16.78 2.88 11.70
N HIS A 109 17.92 3.50 11.96
CA HIS A 109 18.81 3.13 13.07
C HIS A 109 18.65 4.03 14.29
N GLY A 110 18.14 5.25 14.11
CA GLY A 110 17.96 6.20 15.18
C GLY A 110 16.98 7.33 14.82
N PHE A 111 16.63 8.12 15.81
CA PHE A 111 15.69 9.24 15.65
C PHE A 111 16.18 10.26 14.60
N ARG A 112 17.52 10.49 14.56
CA ARG A 112 18.14 11.42 13.60
C ARG A 112 17.96 11.00 12.14
N ASP A 113 17.82 9.70 11.88
CA ASP A 113 17.60 9.18 10.52
C ASP A 113 16.25 9.58 9.95
N ILE A 114 15.26 9.94 10.80
CA ILE A 114 13.93 10.36 10.36
C ILE A 114 14.02 11.59 9.47
N GLY A 115 14.83 12.59 9.85
CA GLY A 115 15.03 13.80 9.04
C GLY A 115 15.59 13.49 7.64
N ARG A 116 16.60 12.60 7.55
CA ARG A 116 17.13 12.14 6.28
C ARG A 116 16.05 11.41 5.45
N LYS A 117 15.27 10.55 6.10
CA LYS A 117 14.14 9.85 5.46
C LYS A 117 13.08 10.81 4.93
N TRP A 118 12.78 11.88 5.64
CA TRP A 118 11.87 12.91 5.17
C TRP A 118 12.39 13.60 3.90
N GLN A 119 13.68 13.95 3.86
CA GLN A 119 14.29 14.50 2.64
C GLN A 119 14.19 13.53 1.45
N GLU A 120 14.48 12.23 1.67
CA GLU A 120 14.30 11.20 0.66
C GLU A 120 12.82 11.12 0.18
N ARG A 121 11.85 11.33 1.09
CA ARG A 121 10.41 11.29 0.77
C ARG A 121 9.92 12.54 0.04
N VAL A 122 10.53 13.69 0.26
CA VAL A 122 10.25 14.88 -0.55
C VAL A 122 10.52 14.56 -2.03
N TRP A 123 11.68 14.00 -2.36
CA TRP A 123 12.03 13.65 -3.73
C TRP A 123 11.23 12.47 -4.29
N SER A 124 10.96 11.47 -3.47
CA SER A 124 10.33 10.23 -3.96
C SER A 124 8.80 10.22 -3.89
N LEU A 125 8.17 11.14 -3.14
CA LEU A 125 6.71 11.23 -2.99
C LEU A 125 6.17 12.63 -3.27
N LEU A 126 6.65 13.66 -2.56
CA LEU A 126 6.03 14.99 -2.62
C LEU A 126 6.20 15.63 -4.01
N ILE A 127 7.41 15.61 -4.57
CA ILE A 127 7.67 16.18 -5.90
C ILE A 127 6.87 15.45 -6.99
N PRO A 128 6.88 14.10 -7.10
CA PRO A 128 6.03 13.41 -8.07
C PRO A 128 4.54 13.66 -7.84
N TYR A 129 4.09 13.71 -6.58
CA TYR A 129 2.72 14.00 -6.23
C TYR A 129 2.25 15.36 -6.80
N GLY A 130 3.02 16.43 -6.54
CA GLY A 130 2.72 17.75 -7.06
C GLY A 130 2.79 17.82 -8.60
N ALA A 131 3.82 17.20 -9.19
CA ALA A 131 4.00 17.17 -10.65
C ALA A 131 2.83 16.47 -11.36
N TRP A 132 2.43 15.28 -10.87
CA TRP A 132 1.31 14.56 -11.45
C TRP A 132 -0.02 15.30 -11.28
N ASN A 133 -0.32 15.84 -10.10
CA ASN A 133 -1.56 16.61 -9.90
C ASN A 133 -1.61 17.86 -10.78
N THR A 134 -0.47 18.54 -10.96
CA THR A 134 -0.34 19.67 -11.89
C THR A 134 -0.62 19.23 -13.34
N LEU A 135 -0.02 18.12 -13.79
CA LEU A 135 -0.25 17.60 -15.13
C LEU A 135 -1.73 17.25 -15.37
N TRP A 136 -2.38 16.62 -14.39
CA TRP A 136 -3.81 16.29 -14.48
C TRP A 136 -4.69 17.54 -14.50
N TYR A 137 -4.37 18.53 -13.70
CA TYR A 137 -5.07 19.82 -13.75
C TYR A 137 -4.95 20.47 -15.13
N LEU A 138 -3.73 20.53 -15.67
CA LEU A 138 -3.50 21.07 -17.01
C LEU A 138 -4.26 20.29 -18.09
N ALA A 139 -4.32 18.95 -17.98
CA ALA A 139 -5.12 18.14 -18.88
C ALA A 139 -6.63 18.47 -18.81
N TYR A 140 -7.16 18.76 -17.60
CA TYR A 140 -8.54 19.21 -17.43
C TYR A 140 -8.79 20.58 -18.04
N VAL A 141 -7.84 21.49 -17.90
CA VAL A 141 -7.92 22.82 -18.56
C VAL A 141 -7.88 22.68 -20.09
N LEU A 142 -6.95 21.89 -20.62
CA LEU A 142 -6.82 21.67 -22.08
C LEU A 142 -8.05 20.95 -22.67
N SER A 143 -8.71 20.09 -21.89
CA SER A 143 -9.95 19.44 -22.31
C SER A 143 -11.21 20.34 -22.17
N GLY A 144 -11.05 21.59 -21.74
CA GLY A 144 -12.16 22.53 -21.56
C GLY A 144 -13.05 22.23 -20.34
N ARG A 145 -12.67 21.29 -19.49
CA ARG A 145 -13.44 20.91 -18.28
C ARG A 145 -13.29 21.91 -17.15
N GLU A 146 -12.16 22.60 -17.10
CA GLU A 146 -11.88 23.66 -16.12
C GLU A 146 -11.26 24.88 -16.80
N ARG A 147 -11.47 26.07 -16.20
CA ARG A 147 -10.76 27.29 -16.60
C ARG A 147 -9.45 27.39 -15.85
N PHE A 148 -8.41 27.85 -16.52
CA PHE A 148 -7.12 28.04 -15.87
C PHE A 148 -7.21 29.13 -14.79
N SER A 149 -6.76 28.79 -13.59
CA SER A 149 -6.62 29.70 -12.45
C SER A 149 -5.45 29.25 -11.60
N LEU A 150 -4.64 30.18 -11.09
CA LEU A 150 -3.52 29.85 -10.19
C LEU A 150 -4.02 29.26 -8.87
N ASP A 151 -5.13 29.75 -8.35
CA ASP A 151 -5.73 29.21 -7.13
C ASP A 151 -6.21 27.75 -7.33
N ALA A 152 -6.85 27.48 -8.48
CA ALA A 152 -7.28 26.13 -8.82
C ALA A 152 -6.07 25.19 -9.07
N LEU A 153 -4.97 25.68 -9.64
CA LEU A 153 -3.73 24.93 -9.82
C LEU A 153 -3.11 24.56 -8.47
N THR A 154 -2.96 25.53 -7.57
CA THR A 154 -2.40 25.28 -6.22
C THR A 154 -3.26 24.31 -5.43
N LEU A 155 -4.58 24.46 -5.51
CA LEU A 155 -5.52 23.55 -4.88
C LEU A 155 -5.45 22.15 -5.48
N ALA A 156 -5.39 22.02 -6.81
CA ALA A 156 -5.26 20.73 -7.49
C ALA A 156 -3.94 20.04 -7.14
N ALA A 157 -2.84 20.80 -7.08
CA ALA A 157 -1.54 20.25 -6.68
C ALA A 157 -1.53 19.75 -5.23
N ALA A 158 -2.33 20.35 -4.34
CA ALA A 158 -2.39 19.98 -2.93
C ALA A 158 -3.35 18.82 -2.63
N ASN A 159 -4.49 18.70 -3.31
CA ASN A 159 -5.62 17.87 -2.88
C ASN A 159 -6.02 16.72 -3.80
N TYR A 160 -5.17 16.34 -4.77
CA TYR A 160 -5.43 15.24 -5.74
C TYR A 160 -6.82 15.28 -6.41
N ARG A 161 -7.45 16.44 -6.49
CA ARG A 161 -8.81 16.63 -7.05
C ARG A 161 -8.96 16.08 -8.48
N CYS A 162 -7.93 16.25 -9.31
CA CYS A 162 -7.94 15.84 -10.70
C CYS A 162 -7.60 14.35 -10.91
N ASN A 163 -6.98 13.72 -9.93
CA ASN A 163 -6.73 12.28 -9.91
C ASN A 163 -7.02 11.69 -8.51
N PRO A 164 -8.24 11.19 -8.30
CA PRO A 164 -8.66 10.69 -6.99
C PRO A 164 -7.76 9.59 -6.44
N THR A 165 -7.12 8.79 -7.29
CA THR A 165 -6.26 7.68 -6.82
C THR A 165 -5.05 8.16 -6.02
N PHE A 166 -4.64 9.43 -6.14
CA PHE A 166 -3.51 9.99 -5.40
C PHE A 166 -3.77 10.23 -3.92
N TRP A 167 -4.99 9.94 -3.44
CA TRP A 167 -5.27 9.90 -2.01
C TRP A 167 -4.30 8.97 -1.25
N TYR A 168 -3.88 7.85 -1.85
CA TYR A 168 -2.92 6.94 -1.25
C TYR A 168 -1.56 7.60 -1.02
N MET A 169 -1.03 8.33 -2.03
CA MET A 169 0.25 9.06 -1.88
C MET A 169 0.14 10.14 -0.80
N TYR A 170 -0.98 10.85 -0.77
CA TYR A 170 -1.27 11.85 0.26
C TYR A 170 -1.26 11.22 1.65
N GLN A 171 -1.97 10.10 1.84
CA GLN A 171 -1.96 9.37 3.11
C GLN A 171 -0.56 8.86 3.48
N LEU A 172 0.20 8.36 2.51
CA LEU A 172 1.57 7.90 2.76
C LEU A 172 2.50 9.02 3.21
N MET A 173 2.32 10.25 2.71
CA MET A 173 3.05 11.43 3.19
C MET A 173 2.69 11.74 4.65
N LEU A 174 1.40 11.74 4.98
CA LEU A 174 0.95 11.95 6.36
C LEU A 174 1.48 10.88 7.32
N LEU A 175 1.43 9.61 6.94
CA LEU A 175 2.00 8.51 7.73
C LEU A 175 3.52 8.66 7.92
N THR A 176 4.22 9.16 6.90
CA THR A 176 5.64 9.46 7.00
C THR A 176 5.92 10.62 7.97
N LEU A 177 5.06 11.62 8.02
CA LEU A 177 5.17 12.71 9.02
C LEU A 177 4.96 12.19 10.44
N LEU A 178 4.12 11.18 10.64
CA LEU A 178 3.90 10.52 11.93
C LEU A 178 5.03 9.55 12.33
N ALA A 179 6.09 9.41 11.52
CA ALA A 179 7.22 8.52 11.82
C ALA A 179 7.87 8.72 13.20
N PRO A 180 8.01 9.94 13.77
CA PRO A 180 8.52 10.11 15.12
C PRO A 180 7.66 9.42 16.18
N LEU A 181 6.33 9.48 16.05
CA LEU A 181 5.40 8.80 16.95
C LEU A 181 5.55 7.28 16.83
N PHE A 182 5.54 6.75 15.59
CA PHE A 182 5.78 5.33 15.37
C PHE A 182 7.12 4.87 15.94
N TYR A 183 8.20 5.67 15.77
CA TYR A 183 9.51 5.34 16.29
C TYR A 183 9.50 5.20 17.83
N LEU A 184 8.79 6.08 18.53
CA LEU A 184 8.64 5.97 19.98
C LEU A 184 7.86 4.73 20.40
N LEU A 185 6.76 4.42 19.74
CA LEU A 185 5.94 3.23 20.01
C LEU A 185 6.71 1.93 19.68
N LEU A 186 7.50 1.93 18.62
CA LEU A 186 8.29 0.77 18.17
C LEU A 186 9.49 0.43 19.09
N ARG A 187 9.82 1.27 20.07
CA ARG A 187 10.84 0.91 21.07
C ARG A 187 10.47 -0.37 21.82
N ASN A 188 9.17 -0.61 21.99
CA ASN A 188 8.66 -1.80 22.62
C ASN A 188 7.57 -2.44 21.76
N ALA A 189 7.75 -3.70 21.39
CA ALA A 189 6.79 -4.44 20.56
C ALA A 189 5.39 -4.52 21.19
N PHE A 190 5.33 -4.67 22.53
CA PHE A 190 4.06 -4.73 23.26
C PHE A 190 3.33 -3.39 23.22
N VAL A 191 4.05 -2.29 23.43
CA VAL A 191 3.46 -0.92 23.36
C VAL A 191 2.93 -0.66 21.96
N MET A 192 3.68 -1.00 20.92
CA MET A 192 3.24 -0.84 19.55
C MET A 192 2.00 -1.70 19.25
N LEU A 193 2.00 -2.97 19.65
CA LEU A 193 0.85 -3.86 19.47
C LEU A 193 -0.38 -3.33 20.21
N LEU A 194 -0.23 -2.92 21.46
CA LEU A 194 -1.30 -2.33 22.25
C LEU A 194 -1.86 -1.07 21.59
N SER A 195 -1.00 -0.20 21.07
CA SER A 195 -1.42 1.00 20.34
C SER A 195 -2.24 0.68 19.08
N LEU A 196 -1.85 -0.37 18.32
CA LEU A 196 -2.62 -0.82 17.17
C LEU A 196 -3.97 -1.42 17.59
N LEU A 197 -4.02 -2.17 18.70
CA LEU A 197 -5.28 -2.71 19.23
C LEU A 197 -6.21 -1.62 19.74
N LEU A 198 -5.68 -0.60 20.44
CA LEU A 198 -6.46 0.57 20.88
C LEU A 198 -6.99 1.36 19.66
N LEU A 199 -6.17 1.52 18.63
CA LEU A 199 -6.62 2.15 17.39
C LEU A 199 -7.73 1.34 16.72
N ALA A 200 -7.60 0.01 16.67
CA ALA A 200 -8.65 -0.86 16.14
C ALA A 200 -9.93 -0.75 16.98
N ALA A 201 -9.81 -0.71 18.32
CA ALA A 201 -10.95 -0.51 19.20
C ALA A 201 -11.62 0.87 18.97
N ALA A 202 -10.83 1.93 18.77
CA ALA A 202 -11.36 3.27 18.46
C ALA A 202 -12.12 3.27 17.13
N ILE A 203 -11.60 2.60 16.09
CA ILE A 203 -12.29 2.40 14.82
C ILE A 203 -13.60 1.62 15.06
N GLY A 204 -13.54 0.55 15.84
CA GLY A 204 -14.72 -0.25 16.21
C GLY A 204 -15.79 0.55 16.96
N ALA A 205 -15.38 1.54 17.75
CA ALA A 205 -16.27 2.46 18.45
C ALA A 205 -16.77 3.62 17.55
N GLY A 206 -16.34 3.68 16.29
CA GLY A 206 -16.72 4.75 15.36
C GLY A 206 -16.05 6.10 15.66
N VAL A 207 -14.91 6.11 16.37
CA VAL A 207 -14.17 7.34 16.66
C VAL A 207 -13.51 7.85 15.38
N PRO A 208 -13.86 9.05 14.89
CA PRO A 208 -13.27 9.58 13.68
C PRO A 208 -11.83 10.07 13.96
N LEU A 209 -10.92 9.74 13.06
CA LEU A 209 -9.58 10.34 13.04
C LEU A 209 -9.53 11.43 11.97
N PRO A 210 -9.13 12.66 12.34
CA PRO A 210 -9.00 13.73 11.36
C PRO A 210 -7.79 13.49 10.45
N MET A 211 -7.93 13.82 9.17
CA MET A 211 -6.88 13.88 8.15
C MET A 211 -6.22 12.53 7.78
N VAL A 212 -6.09 11.61 8.72
CA VAL A 212 -5.39 10.33 8.51
C VAL A 212 -6.40 9.20 8.45
N ASN A 213 -6.28 8.37 7.44
CA ASN A 213 -7.06 7.17 7.34
C ASN A 213 -6.64 6.16 8.43
N ALA A 214 -7.57 5.81 9.30
CA ALA A 214 -7.28 5.00 10.48
C ALA A 214 -6.81 3.58 10.14
N ASP A 215 -7.39 2.94 9.12
CA ASP A 215 -6.94 1.62 8.68
C ASP A 215 -5.56 1.66 8.03
N ALA A 216 -5.20 2.74 7.35
CA ALA A 216 -3.85 2.95 6.82
C ALA A 216 -2.79 3.00 7.93
N LEU A 217 -3.12 3.62 9.09
CA LEU A 217 -2.26 3.59 10.29
C LEU A 217 -2.00 2.15 10.75
N ILE A 218 -3.04 1.31 10.75
CA ILE A 218 -2.91 -0.10 11.16
C ILE A 218 -1.99 -0.84 10.20
N TYR A 219 -2.24 -0.78 8.88
CA TYR A 219 -1.43 -1.50 7.90
C TYR A 219 0.03 -1.04 7.89
N TYR A 220 0.25 0.26 7.92
CA TYR A 220 1.58 0.86 7.98
C TYR A 220 2.30 0.50 9.29
N GLY A 221 1.58 0.54 10.41
CA GLY A 221 2.09 0.18 11.73
C GLY A 221 2.45 -1.30 11.86
N VAL A 222 1.65 -2.20 11.29
CA VAL A 222 1.97 -3.63 11.21
C VAL A 222 3.25 -3.85 10.39
N GLY A 223 3.41 -3.17 9.26
CA GLY A 223 4.65 -3.19 8.48
C GLY A 223 5.86 -2.71 9.28
N ALA A 224 5.72 -1.61 10.03
CA ALA A 224 6.75 -1.08 10.91
C ALA A 224 7.10 -2.04 12.05
N LEU A 225 6.09 -2.71 12.64
CA LEU A 225 6.28 -3.72 13.67
C LEU A 225 7.12 -4.90 13.14
N PHE A 226 6.81 -5.41 11.95
CA PHE A 226 7.62 -6.44 11.30
C PHE A 226 9.05 -5.97 11.03
N ALA A 227 9.25 -4.71 10.62
CA ALA A 227 10.58 -4.17 10.35
C ALA A 227 11.49 -4.18 11.59
N CYS A 228 10.93 -3.87 12.77
CA CYS A 228 11.70 -3.73 14.00
C CYS A 228 11.74 -5.02 14.83
N HIS A 229 10.64 -5.79 14.88
CA HIS A 229 10.52 -6.92 15.80
C HIS A 229 10.28 -8.27 15.12
N GLY A 230 9.83 -8.31 13.86
CA GLY A 230 9.53 -9.52 13.11
C GLY A 230 10.34 -9.71 11.83
N ARG A 231 11.48 -9.04 11.71
CA ARG A 231 12.26 -8.97 10.47
C ARG A 231 12.65 -10.34 9.92
N GLY A 232 13.12 -11.26 10.78
CA GLY A 232 13.51 -12.60 10.36
C GLY A 232 12.37 -13.37 9.72
N LEU A 233 11.16 -13.28 10.31
CA LEU A 233 9.95 -13.90 9.77
C LEU A 233 9.54 -13.27 8.44
N PHE A 234 9.56 -11.94 8.36
CA PHE A 234 9.08 -11.20 7.19
C PHE A 234 10.00 -11.35 5.97
N GLU A 235 11.30 -11.36 6.20
CA GLU A 235 12.32 -11.53 5.15
C GLU A 235 12.60 -12.99 4.81
N GLY A 236 12.11 -13.96 5.61
CA GLY A 236 12.47 -15.38 5.47
C GLY A 236 13.97 -15.63 5.71
N ALA A 237 14.64 -14.68 6.37
CA ALA A 237 16.02 -14.81 6.74
C ALA A 237 16.10 -15.61 8.04
N ALA A 238 16.36 -16.89 7.94
CA ALA A 238 16.63 -17.71 9.10
C ALA A 238 17.76 -17.07 9.95
N ALA A 239 17.73 -17.40 11.23
CA ALA A 239 18.72 -16.99 12.23
C ALA A 239 20.18 -17.37 11.88
N ASP A 240 20.43 -17.93 10.69
CA ASP A 240 21.66 -18.53 10.20
C ASP A 240 22.88 -17.60 10.27
N ALA A 241 22.66 -16.32 9.94
CA ALA A 241 23.75 -15.36 10.01
C ALA A 241 24.19 -15.07 11.46
N ALA A 242 23.32 -15.28 12.48
CA ALA A 242 23.67 -15.05 13.88
C ALA A 242 24.48 -16.20 14.46
N SER A 243 24.09 -17.42 14.12
CA SER A 243 24.76 -18.65 14.55
C SER A 243 26.13 -18.80 13.91
N ALA A 244 26.25 -18.57 12.60
CA ALA A 244 27.51 -18.66 11.87
C ALA A 244 28.57 -17.65 12.35
N ARG A 245 28.15 -16.43 12.74
CA ARG A 245 29.08 -15.42 13.24
C ARG A 245 29.51 -15.65 14.69
N LYS A 246 28.68 -16.26 15.53
CA LYS A 246 29.07 -16.68 16.88
C LYS A 246 30.00 -17.91 16.85
N ARG A 247 29.88 -18.77 15.83
CA ARG A 247 30.72 -19.95 15.68
C ARG A 247 32.13 -19.64 15.17
N ARG A 248 32.30 -18.68 14.23
CA ARG A 248 33.59 -18.31 13.66
C ARG A 248 34.67 -17.97 14.69
N PRO A 249 34.40 -17.16 15.75
CA PRO A 249 35.44 -16.94 16.80
C PRO A 249 35.74 -18.17 17.65
N CYS A 250 34.73 -19.05 17.85
CA CYS A 250 34.93 -20.30 18.58
C CYS A 250 35.67 -21.33 17.73
N GLU A 251 35.41 -21.41 16.43
CA GLU A 251 36.10 -22.27 15.47
C GLU A 251 37.54 -21.84 15.27
N ALA A 252 37.82 -20.52 15.22
CA ALA A 252 39.19 -20.00 15.15
C ALA A 252 39.96 -20.31 16.41
N LYS A 253 39.37 -20.13 17.61
CA LYS A 253 40.05 -20.52 18.86
C LYS A 253 40.29 -22.02 18.99
N ALA A 254 39.33 -22.84 18.59
CA ALA A 254 39.45 -24.30 18.65
C ALA A 254 40.50 -24.82 17.64
N ALA A 255 40.61 -24.17 16.49
CA ALA A 255 41.69 -24.46 15.51
C ALA A 255 43.09 -24.07 16.05
N GLU A 256 43.19 -23.01 16.84
CA GLU A 256 44.43 -22.64 17.54
C GLU A 256 44.80 -23.61 18.69
N GLU A 257 43.78 -24.24 19.31
CA GLU A 257 43.96 -25.18 20.38
C GLU A 257 44.11 -26.63 19.90
N GLY A 258 44.17 -26.89 18.59
CA GLY A 258 44.36 -28.22 18.00
C GLY A 258 43.22 -29.23 18.26
N VAL A 259 42.05 -28.72 18.60
CA VAL A 259 40.86 -29.56 18.83
C VAL A 259 40.16 -29.81 17.50
N GLU A 260 40.17 -31.06 17.06
CA GLU A 260 39.43 -31.49 15.87
C GLU A 260 37.90 -31.44 16.15
N ILE A 261 37.30 -30.32 15.86
CA ILE A 261 35.86 -30.18 15.92
C ILE A 261 35.30 -30.90 14.70
N LEU A 262 34.47 -31.93 14.93
CA LEU A 262 33.70 -32.56 13.88
C LEU A 262 32.71 -31.49 13.34
N VAL A 263 33.14 -30.76 12.33
CA VAL A 263 32.34 -29.75 11.66
C VAL A 263 31.28 -30.47 10.87
N LEU A 264 30.20 -30.83 11.53
CA LEU A 264 28.95 -31.13 10.82
C LEU A 264 28.68 -29.98 9.88
N PRO A 265 28.37 -30.21 8.61
CA PRO A 265 28.32 -29.17 7.60
C PRO A 265 27.29 -28.12 8.02
N ALA A 266 27.75 -27.05 8.66
CA ALA A 266 26.94 -25.94 9.18
C ALA A 266 26.04 -25.35 8.08
N ALA A 267 26.48 -25.44 6.83
CA ALA A 267 25.72 -25.01 5.66
C ALA A 267 24.49 -25.91 5.38
N ALA A 268 24.57 -27.21 5.66
CA ALA A 268 23.45 -28.12 5.44
C ALA A 268 22.38 -27.93 6.52
N SER A 269 22.79 -27.81 7.80
CA SER A 269 21.89 -27.51 8.90
C SER A 269 21.16 -26.17 8.71
N ALA A 270 21.87 -25.17 8.27
CA ALA A 270 21.33 -23.83 8.01
C ALA A 270 20.33 -23.83 6.85
N ARG A 271 20.58 -24.59 5.78
CA ARG A 271 19.60 -24.76 4.69
C ARG A 271 18.33 -25.46 5.18
N THR A 272 18.48 -26.53 5.96
CA THR A 272 17.34 -27.28 6.49
C THR A 272 16.46 -26.41 7.39
N GLN A 273 17.05 -25.62 8.29
CA GLN A 273 16.31 -24.68 9.15
C GLN A 273 15.57 -23.61 8.35
N ARG A 274 16.20 -23.08 7.33
CA ARG A 274 15.60 -22.11 6.42
C ARG A 274 14.41 -22.72 5.69
N ASP A 275 14.57 -23.89 5.10
CA ASP A 275 13.51 -24.59 4.38
C ASP A 275 12.33 -24.93 5.30
N GLN A 276 12.59 -25.27 6.56
CA GLN A 276 11.55 -25.48 7.58
C GLN A 276 10.81 -24.17 7.88
N LEU A 277 11.52 -23.06 8.08
CA LEU A 277 10.91 -21.76 8.33
C LEU A 277 10.05 -21.32 7.13
N GLU A 278 10.56 -21.45 5.91
CA GLU A 278 9.81 -21.10 4.71
C GLU A 278 8.57 -21.97 4.53
N ARG A 279 8.65 -23.27 4.83
CA ARG A 279 7.48 -24.17 4.84
C ARG A 279 6.47 -23.75 5.90
N GLY A 280 6.93 -23.45 7.12
CA GLY A 280 6.08 -22.97 8.21
C GLY A 280 5.37 -21.65 7.84
N CYS A 281 6.10 -20.72 7.26
CA CYS A 281 5.53 -19.45 6.76
C CYS A 281 4.47 -19.67 5.68
N ARG A 282 4.71 -20.60 4.73
CA ARG A 282 3.72 -20.92 3.69
C ARG A 282 2.46 -21.56 4.27
N ILE A 283 2.61 -22.51 5.17
CA ILE A 283 1.47 -23.16 5.85
C ILE A 283 0.67 -22.09 6.61
N ALA A 284 1.35 -21.22 7.37
CA ALA A 284 0.71 -20.10 8.06
C ALA A 284 0.02 -19.17 7.06
N GLY A 285 0.66 -18.82 5.94
CA GLY A 285 0.09 -17.99 4.89
C GLY A 285 -1.18 -18.61 4.29
N ILE A 286 -1.17 -19.90 3.98
CA ILE A 286 -2.37 -20.62 3.52
C ILE A 286 -3.46 -20.57 4.59
N GLY A 287 -3.13 -20.81 5.86
CA GLY A 287 -4.07 -20.69 6.97
C GLY A 287 -4.71 -19.31 7.07
N LEU A 288 -3.90 -18.24 6.89
CA LEU A 288 -4.41 -16.85 6.87
C LEU A 288 -5.36 -16.61 5.69
N LEU A 289 -5.04 -17.14 4.49
CA LEU A 289 -5.92 -17.02 3.33
C LEU A 289 -7.23 -17.79 3.52
N LEU A 290 -7.18 -18.99 4.07
CA LEU A 290 -8.37 -19.77 4.41
C LEU A 290 -9.23 -19.06 5.45
N LEU A 291 -8.62 -18.47 6.46
CA LEU A 291 -9.33 -17.68 7.47
C LEU A 291 -9.96 -16.43 6.87
N ALA A 292 -9.26 -15.72 5.97
CA ALA A 292 -9.82 -14.58 5.26
C ALA A 292 -11.02 -14.99 4.39
N TRP A 293 -10.92 -16.14 3.71
CA TRP A 293 -12.00 -16.68 2.91
C TRP A 293 -13.20 -17.12 3.76
N LEU A 294 -12.94 -17.74 4.90
CA LEU A 294 -13.98 -18.11 5.86
C LEU A 294 -14.70 -16.87 6.40
N LEU A 295 -13.96 -15.82 6.76
CA LEU A 295 -14.56 -14.54 7.16
C LEU A 295 -15.42 -13.95 6.04
N GLN A 296 -14.98 -14.07 4.77
CA GLN A 296 -15.77 -13.63 3.62
C GLN A 296 -17.12 -14.36 3.52
N ILE A 297 -17.13 -15.67 3.75
CA ILE A 297 -18.36 -16.47 3.67
C ILE A 297 -19.29 -16.22 4.86
N LEU A 298 -18.71 -16.14 6.07
CA LEU A 298 -19.47 -15.96 7.31
C LEU A 298 -19.99 -14.53 7.48
N THR A 299 -19.40 -13.58 6.74
CA THR A 299 -19.80 -12.19 6.84
C THR A 299 -20.93 -11.90 5.84
N PRO A 300 -22.09 -11.37 6.26
CA PRO A 300 -23.16 -11.03 5.35
C PRO A 300 -22.69 -10.13 4.20
N ALA A 301 -23.20 -10.36 2.99
CA ALA A 301 -22.78 -9.63 1.80
C ALA A 301 -22.89 -8.09 1.96
N LYS A 302 -23.89 -7.62 2.71
CA LYS A 302 -24.03 -6.21 3.10
C LYS A 302 -22.87 -5.68 3.95
N LEU A 303 -22.18 -6.54 4.69
CA LEU A 303 -21.04 -6.18 5.51
C LEU A 303 -19.77 -6.01 4.67
N MET A 304 -19.65 -6.75 3.59
CA MET A 304 -18.46 -6.77 2.73
C MET A 304 -18.50 -5.74 1.61
N SER A 305 -19.66 -5.45 1.06
CA SER A 305 -19.84 -4.36 0.08
C SER A 305 -19.48 -2.99 0.64
N PHE A 306 -19.46 -2.92 1.97
CA PHE A 306 -19.25 -1.70 2.74
C PHE A 306 -17.81 -1.23 2.78
N VAL A 307 -16.85 -2.12 2.52
CA VAL A 307 -15.42 -1.86 2.65
C VAL A 307 -14.78 -1.54 1.31
N LEU A 308 -15.56 -1.24 0.31
CA LEU A 308 -15.03 -0.52 -0.83
C LEU A 308 -14.48 0.79 -0.30
N TYR A 309 -13.17 0.89 -0.37
CA TYR A 309 -12.46 2.10 -0.04
C TYR A 309 -12.95 3.19 -0.99
N ASP A 310 -13.91 3.93 -0.49
CA ASP A 310 -14.37 5.10 -1.17
C ASP A 310 -13.38 6.25 -0.89
N GLY A 311 -12.60 6.62 -1.89
CA GLY A 311 -11.82 7.85 -1.86
C GLY A 311 -12.69 9.10 -1.68
N SER A 312 -14.02 8.97 -1.71
CA SER A 312 -15.00 10.00 -1.41
C SER A 312 -15.31 10.12 0.08
N GLY A 313 -14.70 9.34 0.96
CA GLY A 313 -14.69 9.57 2.41
C GLY A 313 -14.12 10.94 2.80
N ILE A 314 -14.23 11.92 1.92
CA ILE A 314 -14.13 13.35 2.16
C ILE A 314 -15.42 13.78 2.87
N ALA A 315 -15.63 13.26 4.07
CA ALA A 315 -16.55 13.93 4.95
C ALA A 315 -15.95 15.31 5.24
N ARG A 316 -16.64 16.34 4.82
CA ARG A 316 -16.36 17.69 5.25
C ARG A 316 -16.56 17.71 6.75
N MET A 317 -15.46 17.56 7.49
CA MET A 317 -15.54 17.53 8.95
C MET A 317 -16.05 18.83 9.52
N SER A 318 -16.76 18.68 10.63
CA SER A 318 -17.04 19.72 11.62
C SER A 318 -15.78 20.28 12.34
N MET A 319 -14.58 19.68 12.14
CA MET A 319 -13.34 20.20 12.75
C MET A 319 -13.00 21.64 12.29
N PRO A 320 -13.12 21.99 11.00
CA PRO A 320 -13.03 23.40 10.62
C PRO A 320 -14.04 24.28 11.36
N ALA A 321 -15.26 23.82 11.59
CA ALA A 321 -16.26 24.55 12.36
C ALA A 321 -15.85 24.73 13.83
N TYR A 322 -15.30 23.69 14.45
CA TYR A 322 -14.75 23.77 15.80
C TYR A 322 -13.57 24.73 15.90
N LEU A 323 -12.63 24.67 14.97
CA LEU A 323 -11.50 25.60 14.92
C LEU A 323 -11.94 27.03 14.59
N MET A 324 -12.99 27.20 13.79
CA MET A 324 -13.56 28.50 13.45
C MET A 324 -14.25 29.17 14.64
N SER A 325 -14.69 28.43 15.66
CA SER A 325 -15.24 28.97 16.91
C SER A 325 -14.16 29.41 17.91
N GLY A 326 -12.89 29.07 17.66
CA GLY A 326 -11.77 29.40 18.52
C GLY A 326 -11.17 30.79 18.29
N GLY A 327 -10.03 31.05 18.92
CA GLY A 327 -9.26 32.29 18.78
C GLY A 327 -8.71 32.53 17.36
N PRO A 328 -8.06 33.70 17.13
CA PRO A 328 -7.58 34.08 15.78
C PRO A 328 -6.69 33.05 15.09
N LEU A 329 -5.77 32.43 15.85
CA LEU A 329 -4.87 31.39 15.35
C LEU A 329 -5.65 30.11 14.97
N ALA A 330 -6.59 29.69 15.80
CA ALA A 330 -7.43 28.53 15.51
C ALA A 330 -8.29 28.75 14.26
N ARG A 331 -8.84 29.95 14.09
CA ARG A 331 -9.57 30.34 12.87
C ARG A 331 -8.70 30.35 11.63
N TRP A 332 -7.46 30.83 11.74
CA TRP A 332 -6.52 30.84 10.62
C TRP A 332 -6.17 29.39 10.20
N ILE A 333 -5.87 28.53 11.19
CA ILE A 333 -5.64 27.10 10.96
C ILE A 333 -6.89 26.43 10.35
N GLY A 334 -8.07 26.71 10.87
CA GLY A 334 -9.34 26.20 10.38
C GLY A 334 -9.59 26.56 8.90
N LYS A 335 -9.33 27.81 8.51
CA LYS A 335 -9.41 28.26 7.11
C LYS A 335 -8.42 27.55 6.21
N GLY A 336 -7.18 27.35 6.66
CA GLY A 336 -6.19 26.58 5.93
C GLY A 336 -6.61 25.11 5.74
N LEU A 337 -7.12 24.49 6.81
CA LEU A 337 -7.57 23.10 6.77
C LEU A 337 -8.83 22.87 5.90
N GLN A 338 -9.69 23.89 5.74
CA GLN A 338 -10.85 23.79 4.83
C GLN A 338 -10.44 23.56 3.37
N GLN A 339 -9.22 23.95 2.99
CA GLN A 339 -8.71 23.76 1.63
C GLN A 339 -8.15 22.37 1.40
N PHE A 340 -7.87 21.62 2.47
CA PHE A 340 -7.37 20.24 2.37
C PHE A 340 -8.50 19.24 2.57
N PRO A 341 -8.52 18.15 1.77
CA PRO A 341 -9.48 17.07 1.99
C PRO A 341 -9.18 16.42 3.35
N LEU A 342 -10.09 16.62 4.28
CA LEU A 342 -10.03 15.98 5.58
C LEU A 342 -10.67 14.60 5.44
N PHE A 343 -9.86 13.55 5.47
CA PHE A 343 -10.37 12.20 5.55
C PHE A 343 -11.00 11.97 6.92
N VAL A 344 -12.30 11.91 6.92
CA VAL A 344 -13.03 11.21 7.96
C VAL A 344 -13.29 9.83 7.43
N LEU A 345 -12.90 8.84 8.19
CA LEU A 345 -13.41 7.50 8.01
C LEU A 345 -14.92 7.55 8.27
N SER A 346 -15.71 7.91 7.29
CA SER A 346 -17.14 7.63 7.33
C SER A 346 -17.29 6.14 7.04
N LEU A 347 -16.96 5.33 8.04
CA LEU A 347 -17.48 3.99 8.09
C LEU A 347 -18.97 4.13 8.33
N SER A 348 -19.72 4.30 7.26
CA SER A 348 -21.17 4.23 7.27
C SER A 348 -21.57 2.78 7.54
N GLY A 349 -21.30 2.28 8.73
CA GLY A 349 -21.60 0.95 9.19
C GLY A 349 -21.26 0.78 10.65
N SER A 350 -21.57 -0.34 11.24
CA SER A 350 -21.16 -0.62 12.60
C SER A 350 -19.63 -0.70 12.66
N GLY A 351 -19.01 -0.23 13.74
CA GLY A 351 -17.58 -0.35 13.93
C GLY A 351 -17.10 -1.81 13.88
N ALA A 352 -17.97 -2.76 14.20
CA ALA A 352 -17.68 -4.19 14.03
C ALA A 352 -17.43 -4.55 12.56
N GLN A 353 -18.16 -3.95 11.62
CA GLN A 353 -17.96 -4.17 10.18
C GLN A 353 -16.58 -3.70 9.73
N ALA A 354 -16.17 -2.53 10.20
CA ALA A 354 -14.84 -1.98 9.93
C ALA A 354 -13.73 -2.90 10.44
N LEU A 355 -13.87 -3.42 11.64
CA LEU A 355 -12.90 -4.34 12.24
C LEU A 355 -12.79 -5.65 11.44
N VAL A 356 -13.92 -6.23 11.05
CA VAL A 356 -13.94 -7.44 10.20
C VAL A 356 -13.21 -7.19 8.90
N ALA A 357 -13.48 -6.05 8.26
CA ALA A 357 -12.86 -5.69 7.00
C ALA A 357 -11.35 -5.43 7.11
N ILE A 358 -10.91 -4.71 8.14
CA ILE A 358 -9.49 -4.49 8.40
C ILE A 358 -8.79 -5.82 8.66
N THR A 359 -9.41 -6.68 9.48
CA THR A 359 -8.88 -8.00 9.80
C THR A 359 -8.74 -8.85 8.54
N GLN A 360 -9.79 -8.93 7.73
CA GLN A 360 -9.77 -9.69 6.48
C GLN A 360 -8.69 -9.19 5.51
N ARG A 361 -8.55 -7.87 5.35
CA ARG A 361 -7.51 -7.28 4.49
C ARG A 361 -6.11 -7.61 5.01
N LEU A 362 -5.86 -7.54 6.32
CA LEU A 362 -4.59 -7.93 6.92
C LEU A 362 -4.29 -9.41 6.69
N LEU A 363 -5.29 -10.28 6.86
CA LEU A 363 -5.14 -11.72 6.61
C LEU A 363 -4.79 -11.99 5.14
N LEU A 364 -5.45 -11.33 4.19
CA LEU A 364 -5.14 -11.45 2.76
C LEU A 364 -3.73 -10.94 2.43
N VAL A 365 -3.38 -9.74 2.90
CA VAL A 365 -2.07 -9.12 2.67
C VAL A 365 -0.93 -9.98 3.19
N LEU A 366 -1.01 -10.42 4.45
CA LEU A 366 0.00 -11.25 5.09
C LEU A 366 -0.02 -12.68 4.52
N GLY A 367 -1.22 -13.22 4.24
CA GLY A 367 -1.37 -14.53 3.64
C GLY A 367 -0.66 -14.62 2.29
N VAL A 368 -0.91 -13.68 1.38
CA VAL A 368 -0.23 -13.62 0.09
C VAL A 368 1.27 -13.38 0.25
N TRP A 369 1.69 -12.51 1.18
CA TRP A 369 3.11 -12.28 1.45
C TRP A 369 3.83 -13.56 1.88
N PHE A 370 3.25 -14.34 2.79
CA PHE A 370 3.88 -15.55 3.31
C PHE A 370 3.78 -16.76 2.36
N VAL A 371 2.75 -16.82 1.51
CA VAL A 371 2.64 -17.87 0.49
C VAL A 371 3.64 -17.66 -0.65
N LEU A 372 3.97 -16.41 -1.00
CA LEU A 372 4.93 -16.11 -2.08
C LEU A 372 6.33 -16.63 -1.70
N PRO A 373 6.88 -17.60 -2.45
CA PRO A 373 8.20 -18.16 -2.15
C PRO A 373 9.30 -17.16 -2.52
N GLY A 374 10.14 -16.76 -1.55
CA GLY A 374 11.19 -15.78 -1.81
C GLY A 374 12.29 -16.26 -2.76
N ASP A 375 12.55 -17.57 -2.78
CA ASP A 375 13.65 -18.20 -3.52
C ASP A 375 13.24 -18.80 -4.88
N ARG A 376 11.94 -19.04 -5.11
CA ARG A 376 11.42 -19.66 -6.34
C ARG A 376 10.73 -18.69 -7.28
N LEU A 377 10.63 -17.41 -6.89
CA LEU A 377 10.06 -16.40 -7.78
C LEU A 377 11.00 -16.15 -8.97
N PRO A 378 10.45 -16.07 -10.19
CA PRO A 378 11.22 -15.62 -11.33
C PRO A 378 11.73 -14.19 -11.07
N GLU A 379 12.84 -13.83 -11.70
CA GLU A 379 13.35 -12.47 -11.56
C GLU A 379 12.34 -11.45 -12.10
N ALA A 380 12.08 -10.42 -11.29
CA ALA A 380 11.15 -9.36 -11.67
C ALA A 380 11.62 -8.65 -12.94
N ARG A 381 10.77 -8.70 -13.96
CA ARG A 381 11.04 -8.08 -15.27
C ARG A 381 11.04 -6.55 -15.16
N PRO A 382 11.64 -5.82 -16.10
CA PRO A 382 11.71 -4.35 -16.08
C PRO A 382 10.36 -3.63 -15.95
N TYR A 383 9.30 -4.19 -16.55
CA TYR A 383 7.94 -3.65 -16.43
C TYR A 383 7.35 -3.83 -15.02
N MET A 384 7.70 -4.91 -14.32
CA MET A 384 7.26 -5.16 -12.94
C MET A 384 7.89 -4.17 -11.95
N LYS A 385 9.13 -3.74 -12.21
CA LYS A 385 9.86 -2.73 -11.41
C LYS A 385 9.33 -1.30 -11.63
N ASN A 386 8.27 -1.12 -12.42
CA ASN A 386 7.67 0.16 -12.78
C ASN A 386 6.32 0.43 -12.06
N SER A 387 6.06 -0.26 -10.96
CA SER A 387 4.76 -0.25 -10.26
C SER A 387 4.31 1.16 -9.84
N PHE A 388 5.24 2.03 -9.43
CA PHE A 388 4.89 3.41 -9.07
C PHE A 388 4.36 4.21 -10.27
N PHE A 389 5.01 4.10 -11.42
CA PHE A 389 4.58 4.81 -12.62
C PHE A 389 3.26 4.22 -13.17
N LEU A 390 3.12 2.89 -13.14
CA LEU A 390 1.85 2.24 -13.42
C LEU A 390 0.72 2.77 -12.53
N TYR A 391 0.99 2.89 -11.22
CA TYR A 391 0.03 3.48 -10.27
C TYR A 391 -0.34 4.93 -10.66
N ALA A 392 0.61 5.74 -11.12
CA ALA A 392 0.32 7.14 -11.47
C ALA A 392 -0.53 7.29 -12.76
N VAL A 393 -0.45 6.33 -13.69
CA VAL A 393 -1.11 6.44 -15.01
C VAL A 393 -2.29 5.49 -15.21
N HIS A 394 -2.49 4.48 -14.35
CA HIS A 394 -3.52 3.45 -14.58
C HIS A 394 -4.95 3.99 -14.65
N TYR A 395 -5.30 4.92 -13.75
CA TYR A 395 -6.66 5.45 -13.66
C TYR A 395 -7.08 6.19 -14.94
N PRO A 396 -6.30 7.16 -15.47
CA PRO A 396 -6.60 7.76 -16.77
C PRO A 396 -6.62 6.76 -17.92
N ILE A 397 -5.79 5.71 -17.89
CA ILE A 397 -5.80 4.68 -18.94
C ILE A 397 -7.14 3.91 -18.89
N ALA A 398 -7.56 3.46 -17.72
CA ALA A 398 -8.84 2.79 -17.55
C ALA A 398 -10.03 3.69 -17.97
N ARG A 399 -9.97 4.98 -17.62
CA ARG A 399 -10.97 5.97 -18.03
C ARG A 399 -10.96 6.24 -19.54
N ALA A 400 -9.77 6.36 -20.14
CA ALA A 400 -9.65 6.54 -21.59
C ALA A 400 -10.25 5.35 -22.36
N GLN A 401 -10.02 4.13 -21.90
CA GLN A 401 -10.60 2.93 -22.48
C GLN A 401 -12.14 2.97 -22.43
N TYR A 402 -12.71 3.39 -21.29
CA TYR A 402 -14.14 3.56 -21.15
C TYR A 402 -14.70 4.61 -22.12
N TYR A 403 -14.09 5.80 -22.20
CA TYR A 403 -14.52 6.86 -23.11
C TYR A 403 -14.39 6.45 -24.58
N MET A 404 -13.33 5.71 -24.93
CA MET A 404 -13.18 5.20 -26.30
C MET A 404 -14.34 4.26 -26.68
N ILE A 405 -14.74 3.37 -25.78
CA ILE A 405 -15.87 2.47 -26.02
C ILE A 405 -17.16 3.28 -26.24
N GLN A 406 -17.43 4.26 -25.40
CA GLN A 406 -18.60 5.13 -25.54
C GLN A 406 -18.53 5.96 -26.84
N TYR A 407 -17.39 6.58 -27.12
CA TYR A 407 -17.22 7.43 -28.30
C TYR A 407 -17.35 6.69 -29.61
N LEU A 408 -16.84 5.47 -29.66
CA LEU A 408 -16.93 4.61 -30.84
C LEU A 408 -18.32 3.98 -31.01
N GLY A 409 -19.27 4.24 -30.09
CA GLY A 409 -20.62 3.70 -30.13
C GLY A 409 -20.65 2.18 -30.03
N VAL A 410 -19.64 1.58 -29.40
CA VAL A 410 -19.56 0.13 -29.22
C VAL A 410 -20.74 -0.33 -28.37
N PRO A 411 -21.59 -1.26 -28.85
CA PRO A 411 -22.75 -1.73 -28.10
C PRO A 411 -22.31 -2.67 -26.99
N TYR A 412 -21.61 -2.13 -26.00
CA TYR A 412 -21.03 -2.88 -24.87
C TYR A 412 -22.10 -3.66 -24.11
N ASP A 413 -23.32 -3.12 -24.00
CA ASP A 413 -24.44 -3.77 -23.33
C ASP A 413 -24.93 -5.01 -24.08
N GLY A 414 -24.71 -5.07 -25.40
CA GLY A 414 -24.98 -6.24 -26.24
C GLY A 414 -23.89 -7.31 -26.22
N TRP A 415 -22.74 -7.02 -25.55
CA TRP A 415 -21.66 -8.01 -25.49
C TRP A 415 -22.02 -9.15 -24.54
N GLY A 416 -21.65 -10.37 -24.93
CA GLY A 416 -21.74 -11.52 -24.06
C GLY A 416 -20.80 -11.41 -22.86
N GLU A 417 -21.11 -12.11 -21.78
CA GLU A 417 -20.33 -12.09 -20.52
C GLU A 417 -18.84 -12.39 -20.73
N ALA A 418 -18.51 -13.33 -21.60
CA ALA A 418 -17.12 -13.70 -21.90
C ALA A 418 -16.33 -12.52 -22.52
N ALA A 419 -16.95 -11.74 -23.42
CA ALA A 419 -16.31 -10.59 -24.05
C ALA A 419 -16.08 -9.45 -23.03
N ARG A 420 -17.04 -9.20 -22.16
CA ARG A 420 -16.91 -8.21 -21.05
C ARG A 420 -15.79 -8.63 -20.08
N LEU A 421 -15.77 -9.90 -19.68
CA LEU A 421 -14.71 -10.43 -18.84
C LEU A 421 -13.33 -10.35 -19.50
N ALA A 422 -13.26 -10.65 -20.80
CA ALA A 422 -12.01 -10.53 -21.56
C ALA A 422 -11.52 -9.08 -21.58
N LEU A 423 -12.38 -8.09 -21.78
CA LEU A 423 -12.03 -6.67 -21.73
C LEU A 423 -11.56 -6.26 -20.34
N TYR A 424 -12.27 -6.69 -19.29
CA TYR A 424 -11.87 -6.46 -17.91
C TYR A 424 -10.47 -6.98 -17.61
N LEU A 425 -10.17 -8.23 -18.00
CA LEU A 425 -8.84 -8.84 -17.79
C LEU A 425 -7.77 -8.26 -18.72
N LEU A 426 -8.13 -7.71 -19.86
CA LEU A 426 -7.21 -7.05 -20.80
C LEU A 426 -6.76 -5.68 -20.26
N THR A 427 -7.59 -4.99 -19.51
CA THR A 427 -7.29 -3.64 -19.01
C THR A 427 -5.96 -3.55 -18.24
N PRO A 428 -5.62 -4.44 -17.28
CA PRO A 428 -4.31 -4.43 -16.64
C PRO A 428 -3.15 -4.63 -17.62
N VAL A 429 -3.32 -5.48 -18.63
CA VAL A 429 -2.28 -5.75 -19.65
C VAL A 429 -2.00 -4.49 -20.46
N VAL A 430 -3.06 -3.82 -20.92
CA VAL A 430 -2.96 -2.55 -21.65
C VAL A 430 -2.34 -1.47 -20.78
N ALA A 431 -2.76 -1.36 -19.51
CA ALA A 431 -2.20 -0.37 -18.58
C ALA A 431 -0.70 -0.59 -18.35
N VAL A 432 -0.26 -1.84 -18.17
CA VAL A 432 1.17 -2.18 -18.03
C VAL A 432 1.94 -1.87 -19.29
N ALA A 433 1.40 -2.22 -20.47
CA ALA A 433 2.05 -1.96 -21.75
C ALA A 433 2.23 -0.46 -22.02
N ILE A 434 1.18 0.35 -21.81
CA ILE A 434 1.23 1.81 -21.96
C ILE A 434 2.18 2.43 -20.93
N ALA A 435 2.08 2.06 -19.65
CA ALA A 435 2.98 2.57 -18.61
C ALA A 435 4.44 2.26 -18.91
N TYR A 436 4.73 1.06 -19.40
CA TYR A 436 6.10 0.67 -19.76
C TYR A 436 6.59 1.38 -21.02
N GLY A 437 5.75 1.52 -22.05
CA GLY A 437 6.06 2.29 -23.26
C GLY A 437 6.36 3.76 -22.94
N LEU A 438 5.50 4.40 -22.16
CA LEU A 438 5.70 5.79 -21.70
C LEU A 438 7.01 5.96 -20.91
N LYS A 439 7.33 5.00 -20.02
CA LYS A 439 8.62 4.98 -19.33
C LYS A 439 9.79 4.98 -20.30
N CYS A 440 9.76 4.11 -21.32
CA CYS A 440 10.85 4.01 -22.30
C CYS A 440 11.01 5.32 -23.09
N VAL A 441 9.90 5.93 -23.53
CA VAL A 441 9.89 7.21 -24.22
C VAL A 441 10.42 8.32 -23.34
N LEU A 442 9.88 8.49 -22.13
CA LEU A 442 10.31 9.53 -21.20
C LEU A 442 11.78 9.41 -20.82
N LYS A 443 12.25 8.20 -20.52
CA LYS A 443 13.68 7.99 -20.22
C LYS A 443 14.61 8.35 -21.37
N ARG A 444 14.18 8.10 -22.61
CA ARG A 444 15.00 8.36 -23.79
C ARG A 444 15.02 9.83 -24.20
N TYR A 445 13.87 10.47 -24.20
CA TYR A 445 13.71 11.81 -24.78
C TYR A 445 13.55 12.93 -23.74
N LEU A 446 13.07 12.61 -22.53
CA LEU A 446 12.73 13.54 -21.48
C LEU A 446 13.25 13.07 -20.10
N PRO A 447 14.58 12.87 -19.93
CA PRO A 447 15.14 12.23 -18.72
C PRO A 447 14.88 13.02 -17.43
N LEU A 448 14.86 14.37 -17.50
CA LEU A 448 14.55 15.21 -16.35
C LEU A 448 13.09 15.03 -15.91
N GLN A 449 12.14 15.07 -16.85
CA GLN A 449 10.72 14.85 -16.59
C GLN A 449 10.49 13.44 -16.03
N TRP A 450 11.19 12.44 -16.59
CA TRP A 450 11.16 11.09 -16.03
C TRP A 450 11.59 11.08 -14.55
N THR A 451 12.70 11.73 -14.22
CA THR A 451 13.20 11.77 -12.83
C THR A 451 12.19 12.42 -11.89
N ILE A 452 11.59 13.54 -12.31
CA ILE A 452 10.54 14.23 -11.53
C ILE A 452 9.31 13.35 -11.35
N LEU A 453 8.77 12.78 -12.44
CA LEU A 453 7.52 12.03 -12.44
C LEU A 453 7.64 10.65 -11.76
N SER A 454 8.84 10.06 -11.79
CA SER A 454 9.11 8.76 -11.14
C SER A 454 9.62 8.89 -9.70
N GLY A 455 9.98 10.11 -9.25
CA GLY A 455 10.61 10.32 -7.95
C GLY A 455 12.02 9.74 -7.85
N GLY A 456 12.77 9.76 -8.97
CA GLY A 456 14.15 9.27 -9.02
C GLY A 456 14.27 7.74 -9.02
N ARG A 457 13.22 7.00 -9.42
CA ARG A 457 13.16 5.52 -9.43
C ARG A 457 13.49 4.89 -10.77
#